data_bb5644ced8c946ceb9f89814814af6e3
#
_entry.id   bb5644ced8c946ceb9f89814814af6e3
#
_cell.length_a   1.000
_cell.length_b   1.000
_cell.length_c   1.000
_cell.angle_alpha   90.00
_cell.angle_beta   90.00
_cell.angle_gamma   90.00
#
_symmetry.space_group_name_H-M   'P 1'
#
loop_
_entity.id
_entity.type
_entity.pdbx_description
1 polymer ?
#
loop_
_entity_poly.entity_id
_entity_poly.type
_entity_poly.pdbx_seq_one_letter_code
_entity_poly.pdbx_strand_id
1 'polypeptide(L)'
;MQADEIRFLFAYDRWATRRVLHVLDRVDTAAWARTDVVGDRGLGSILVHHLGASQRWRVAFQTEGEGEGPEPESEPLPTVAELRQRWEAEWDAVDAWLPTLTDGFVGYAYEGVPVWQMLIHVVNHGTQHRAEAAALLTAEGLSPGGLDLSDYAEEQAAPAVAEA
;
A
#
# COMPACT_ATOMS: atom_id res chain seq x y z
N MET A 1 -11.09 6.86 -16.80
CA MET A 1 -9.79 6.38 -16.29
C MET A 1 -9.32 5.22 -17.15
N GLN A 2 -8.06 5.20 -17.48
CA GLN A 2 -7.42 4.18 -18.31
C GLN A 2 -6.54 3.26 -17.45
N ALA A 3 -6.16 2.10 -17.97
CA ALA A 3 -5.34 1.13 -17.23
C ALA A 3 -3.95 1.70 -16.85
N ASP A 4 -3.36 2.54 -17.71
CA ASP A 4 -2.06 3.17 -17.43
C ASP A 4 -2.13 4.18 -16.26
N GLU A 5 -3.24 4.89 -16.11
CA GLU A 5 -3.44 5.79 -14.97
C GLU A 5 -3.53 4.99 -13.65
N ILE A 6 -4.16 3.82 -13.69
CA ILE A 6 -4.19 2.89 -12.55
C ILE A 6 -2.79 2.37 -12.22
N ARG A 7 -2.01 1.95 -13.23
CA ARG A 7 -0.63 1.49 -13.04
C ARG A 7 0.25 2.56 -12.37
N PHE A 8 0.11 3.81 -12.81
CA PHE A 8 0.80 4.95 -12.19
C PHE A 8 0.43 5.11 -10.71
N LEU A 9 -0.86 5.01 -10.37
CA LEU A 9 -1.32 5.14 -8.98
C LEU A 9 -0.83 3.97 -8.08
N PHE A 10 -0.78 2.75 -8.59
CA PHE A 10 -0.22 1.62 -7.84
C PHE A 10 1.31 1.72 -7.68
N ALA A 11 2.00 2.27 -8.67
CA ALA A 11 3.44 2.56 -8.55
C ALA A 11 3.72 3.64 -7.48
N TYR A 12 2.89 4.69 -7.42
CA TYR A 12 2.92 5.66 -6.33
C TYR A 12 2.67 5.01 -4.96
N ASP A 13 1.63 4.17 -4.85
CA ASP A 13 1.30 3.48 -3.59
C ASP A 13 2.48 2.67 -3.06
N ARG A 14 3.13 1.92 -3.95
CA ARG A 14 4.35 1.16 -3.63
C ARG A 14 5.50 2.07 -3.19
N TRP A 15 5.77 3.16 -3.94
CA TRP A 15 6.81 4.13 -3.61
C TRP A 15 6.60 4.72 -2.21
N ALA A 16 5.40 5.18 -1.90
CA ALA A 16 5.07 5.77 -0.61
C ALA A 16 5.14 4.72 0.52
N THR A 17 4.68 3.50 0.28
CA THR A 17 4.75 2.40 1.26
C THR A 17 6.19 2.03 1.56
N ARG A 18 7.07 1.96 0.54
CA ARG A 18 8.51 1.70 0.75
C ARG A 18 9.18 2.75 1.63
N ARG A 19 8.82 4.03 1.50
CA ARG A 19 9.35 5.11 2.36
C ARG A 19 8.96 4.90 3.82
N VAL A 20 7.72 4.50 4.10
CA VAL A 20 7.27 4.14 5.45
C VAL A 20 8.05 2.93 5.98
N LEU A 21 8.13 1.86 5.20
CA LEU A 21 8.83 0.63 5.61
C LEU A 21 10.33 0.86 5.84
N HIS A 22 10.97 1.80 5.12
CA HIS A 22 12.40 2.07 5.22
C HIS A 22 12.84 2.51 6.62
N VAL A 23 12.00 3.23 7.35
CA VAL A 23 12.35 3.75 8.67
C VAL A 23 12.05 2.79 9.82
N LEU A 24 11.37 1.66 9.54
CA LEU A 24 10.91 0.71 10.58
C LEU A 24 12.05 -0.01 11.31
N ASP A 25 13.25 -0.16 10.74
CA ASP A 25 14.39 -0.81 11.42
C ASP A 25 14.83 -0.07 12.68
N ARG A 26 14.43 1.20 12.80
CA ARG A 26 14.77 2.03 13.95
C ARG A 26 13.64 2.10 14.99
N VAL A 27 12.51 1.42 14.73
CA VAL A 27 11.36 1.40 15.63
C VAL A 27 11.64 0.45 16.78
N ASP A 28 11.42 0.94 18.01
CA ASP A 28 11.47 0.11 19.20
C ASP A 28 10.39 -0.97 19.19
N THR A 29 10.72 -2.17 19.69
CA THR A 29 9.79 -3.30 19.71
C THR A 29 8.50 -3.01 20.49
N ALA A 30 8.58 -2.21 21.57
CA ALA A 30 7.40 -1.82 22.33
C ALA A 30 6.53 -0.84 21.54
N ALA A 31 7.13 0.10 20.82
CA ALA A 31 6.40 1.01 19.91
C ALA A 31 5.76 0.26 18.75
N TRP A 32 6.45 -0.75 18.19
CA TRP A 32 5.91 -1.63 17.15
C TRP A 32 4.68 -2.40 17.61
N ALA A 33 4.71 -2.97 18.80
CA ALA A 33 3.65 -3.80 19.36
C ALA A 33 2.55 -3.03 20.09
N ARG A 34 2.66 -1.69 20.21
CA ARG A 34 1.66 -0.87 20.90
C ARG A 34 0.31 -0.95 20.19
N THR A 35 -0.77 -0.96 20.98
CA THR A 35 -2.15 -0.91 20.51
C THR A 35 -2.85 0.36 21.02
N ASP A 36 -4.07 0.60 20.61
CA ASP A 36 -4.96 1.67 21.13
C ASP A 36 -4.40 3.11 20.96
N VAL A 37 -3.68 3.36 19.86
CA VAL A 37 -3.10 4.67 19.56
C VAL A 37 -3.92 5.43 18.52
N VAL A 38 -4.36 4.76 17.44
CA VAL A 38 -5.24 5.33 16.41
C VAL A 38 -6.38 4.35 16.19
N GLY A 39 -7.55 4.64 16.75
CA GLY A 39 -8.75 3.78 16.64
C GLY A 39 -8.38 2.31 16.92
N ASP A 40 -8.16 1.87 18.09
CA ASP A 40 -7.84 0.49 18.52
C ASP A 40 -6.60 -0.15 17.84
N ARG A 41 -5.82 0.60 17.05
CA ARG A 41 -4.64 0.12 16.34
C ARG A 41 -3.37 0.87 16.75
N GLY A 42 -2.24 0.19 16.69
CA GLY A 42 -0.91 0.81 16.76
C GLY A 42 -0.17 0.64 15.43
N LEU A 43 1.09 1.08 15.38
CA LEU A 43 1.90 1.13 14.17
C LEU A 43 1.94 -0.22 13.42
N GLY A 44 2.26 -1.31 14.12
CA GLY A 44 2.36 -2.64 13.51
C GLY A 44 1.03 -3.11 12.94
N SER A 45 -0.06 -3.01 13.70
CA SER A 45 -1.38 -3.46 13.26
C SER A 45 -1.97 -2.60 12.14
N ILE A 46 -1.65 -1.29 12.08
CA ILE A 46 -2.02 -0.42 10.94
C ILE A 46 -1.36 -0.93 9.66
N LEU A 47 -0.05 -1.22 9.70
CA LEU A 47 0.69 -1.64 8.51
C LEU A 47 0.34 -3.07 8.08
N VAL A 48 0.02 -3.97 9.02
CA VAL A 48 -0.51 -5.31 8.71
C VAL A 48 -1.89 -5.21 8.06
N HIS A 49 -2.77 -4.35 8.57
CA HIS A 49 -4.08 -4.13 7.98
C HIS A 49 -3.99 -3.54 6.56
N HIS A 50 -3.09 -2.59 6.33
CA HIS A 50 -2.84 -2.04 5.00
C HIS A 50 -2.42 -3.16 4.01
N LEU A 51 -1.48 -4.02 4.42
CA LEU A 51 -1.07 -5.18 3.61
C LEU A 51 -2.26 -6.13 3.32
N GLY A 52 -2.99 -6.52 4.36
CA GLY A 52 -4.14 -7.43 4.21
C GLY A 52 -5.22 -6.86 3.30
N ALA A 53 -5.51 -5.58 3.41
CA ALA A 53 -6.46 -4.91 2.52
C ALA A 53 -5.97 -4.92 1.06
N SER A 54 -4.69 -4.61 0.81
CA SER A 54 -4.08 -4.67 -0.53
C SER A 54 -4.23 -6.06 -1.14
N GLN A 55 -3.90 -7.10 -0.38
CA GLN A 55 -3.99 -8.51 -0.81
C GLN A 55 -5.43 -8.92 -1.13
N ARG A 56 -6.39 -8.62 -0.24
CA ARG A 56 -7.80 -8.97 -0.43
C ARG A 56 -8.38 -8.31 -1.68
N TRP A 57 -8.12 -7.03 -1.87
CA TRP A 57 -8.60 -6.32 -3.06
C TRP A 57 -7.98 -6.86 -4.35
N ARG A 58 -6.66 -7.13 -4.37
CA ARG A 58 -6.03 -7.75 -5.55
C ARG A 58 -6.67 -9.10 -5.88
N VAL A 59 -6.85 -9.97 -4.88
CA VAL A 59 -7.52 -11.27 -5.08
C VAL A 59 -8.93 -11.08 -5.60
N ALA A 60 -9.72 -10.17 -5.03
CA ALA A 60 -11.06 -9.87 -5.49
C ALA A 60 -11.09 -9.42 -6.96
N PHE A 61 -10.16 -8.54 -7.39
CA PHE A 61 -10.08 -8.14 -8.80
C PHE A 61 -9.65 -9.28 -9.74
N GLN A 62 -8.76 -10.16 -9.28
CA GLN A 62 -8.30 -11.31 -10.08
C GLN A 62 -9.34 -12.41 -10.21
N THR A 63 -10.27 -12.52 -9.29
CA THR A 63 -11.28 -13.59 -9.21
C THR A 63 -12.71 -13.10 -9.43
N GLU A 64 -12.88 -11.86 -9.89
CA GLU A 64 -14.20 -11.24 -10.09
C GLU A 64 -15.07 -11.28 -8.82
N GLY A 65 -14.43 -11.18 -7.65
CA GLY A 65 -15.09 -11.18 -6.34
C GLY A 65 -15.33 -12.57 -5.72
N GLU A 66 -15.00 -13.65 -6.42
CA GLU A 66 -15.25 -15.01 -5.91
C GLU A 66 -14.15 -15.53 -4.97
N GLY A 67 -12.96 -14.94 -4.97
CA GLY A 67 -11.83 -15.37 -4.15
C GLY A 67 -11.75 -14.67 -2.80
N GLU A 68 -11.45 -15.43 -1.76
CA GLU A 68 -11.10 -14.90 -0.45
C GLU A 68 -9.60 -14.61 -0.38
N GLY A 69 -9.23 -13.37 -0.04
CA GLY A 69 -7.83 -12.99 0.15
C GLY A 69 -7.35 -13.31 1.57
N PRO A 70 -6.03 -13.21 1.82
CA PRO A 70 -5.45 -13.43 3.15
C PRO A 70 -5.98 -12.47 4.21
N GLU A 71 -6.02 -12.95 5.46
CA GLU A 71 -6.37 -12.16 6.65
C GLU A 71 -5.18 -12.10 7.63
N PRO A 72 -4.09 -11.40 7.29
CA PRO A 72 -2.90 -11.34 8.14
C PRO A 72 -3.19 -10.68 9.50
N GLU A 73 -4.27 -9.94 9.62
CA GLU A 73 -4.74 -9.35 10.88
C GLU A 73 -5.21 -10.39 11.90
N SER A 74 -5.59 -11.60 11.47
CA SER A 74 -5.97 -12.71 12.33
C SER A 74 -4.77 -13.50 12.89
N GLU A 75 -3.57 -13.24 12.36
CA GLU A 75 -2.32 -13.83 12.81
C GLU A 75 -1.64 -13.01 13.91
N PRO A 76 -0.70 -13.60 14.66
CA PRO A 76 0.14 -12.82 15.56
C PRO A 76 0.88 -11.71 14.80
N LEU A 77 1.09 -10.55 15.47
CA LEU A 77 1.79 -9.43 14.87
C LEU A 77 3.19 -9.87 14.37
N PRO A 78 3.47 -9.74 13.07
CA PRO A 78 4.77 -10.13 12.52
C PRO A 78 5.88 -9.19 12.99
N THR A 79 7.11 -9.64 12.92
CA THR A 79 8.27 -8.73 13.01
C THR A 79 8.32 -7.78 11.82
N VAL A 80 9.07 -6.69 11.95
CA VAL A 80 9.29 -5.74 10.83
C VAL A 80 9.88 -6.44 9.60
N ALA A 81 10.82 -7.38 9.81
CA ALA A 81 11.43 -8.14 8.72
C ALA A 81 10.42 -9.04 7.99
N GLU A 82 9.57 -9.74 8.72
CA GLU A 82 8.50 -10.56 8.14
C GLU A 82 7.46 -9.71 7.41
N LEU A 83 7.09 -8.54 7.95
CA LEU A 83 6.18 -7.63 7.26
C LEU A 83 6.77 -7.16 5.91
N ARG A 84 8.06 -6.79 5.89
CA ARG A 84 8.73 -6.41 4.63
C ARG A 84 8.72 -7.54 3.62
N GLN A 85 9.06 -8.75 4.04
CA GLN A 85 9.02 -9.92 3.15
C GLN A 85 7.62 -10.15 2.58
N ARG A 86 6.58 -9.99 3.39
CA ARG A 86 5.17 -10.11 2.95
C ARG A 86 4.82 -9.01 1.95
N TRP A 87 5.30 -7.76 2.14
CA TRP A 87 5.11 -6.68 1.19
C TRP A 87 5.83 -6.92 -0.14
N GLU A 88 7.09 -7.41 -0.14
CA GLU A 88 7.79 -7.75 -1.39
C GLU A 88 7.02 -8.83 -2.16
N ALA A 89 6.53 -9.87 -1.48
CA ALA A 89 5.72 -10.91 -2.12
C ALA A 89 4.40 -10.36 -2.71
N GLU A 90 3.75 -9.41 -2.02
CA GLU A 90 2.55 -8.75 -2.54
C GLU A 90 2.88 -7.88 -3.76
N TRP A 91 4.00 -7.14 -3.74
CA TRP A 91 4.40 -6.34 -4.90
C TRP A 91 4.75 -7.19 -6.10
N ASP A 92 5.38 -8.34 -5.92
CA ASP A 92 5.62 -9.31 -7.01
C ASP A 92 4.29 -9.79 -7.63
N ALA A 93 3.29 -10.05 -6.79
CA ALA A 93 1.97 -10.45 -7.25
C ALA A 93 1.22 -9.31 -7.97
N VAL A 94 1.36 -8.08 -7.48
CA VAL A 94 0.81 -6.87 -8.12
C VAL A 94 1.51 -6.62 -9.47
N ASP A 95 2.83 -6.75 -9.54
CA ASP A 95 3.61 -6.57 -10.78
C ASP A 95 3.23 -7.61 -11.86
N ALA A 96 2.87 -8.83 -11.44
CA ALA A 96 2.37 -9.86 -12.35
C ALA A 96 0.94 -9.56 -12.83
N TRP A 97 0.13 -8.92 -12.00
CA TRP A 97 -1.28 -8.66 -12.29
C TRP A 97 -1.50 -7.36 -13.06
N LEU A 98 -0.86 -6.24 -12.68
CA LEU A 98 -1.11 -4.93 -13.27
C LEU A 98 -1.01 -4.90 -14.82
N PRO A 99 -0.08 -5.61 -15.48
CA PRO A 99 -0.02 -5.67 -16.94
C PRO A 99 -1.26 -6.28 -17.59
N THR A 100 -2.03 -7.10 -16.86
CA THR A 100 -3.25 -7.74 -17.36
C THR A 100 -4.45 -6.80 -17.39
N LEU A 101 -4.39 -5.64 -16.71
CA LEU A 101 -5.48 -4.66 -16.72
C LEU A 101 -5.68 -4.08 -18.11
N THR A 102 -6.93 -4.05 -18.54
CA THR A 102 -7.36 -3.40 -19.78
C THR A 102 -8.27 -2.21 -19.48
N ASP A 103 -8.36 -1.25 -20.40
CA ASP A 103 -9.29 -0.12 -20.28
C ASP A 103 -10.74 -0.60 -20.18
N GLY A 104 -11.07 -1.71 -20.85
CA GLY A 104 -12.39 -2.33 -20.77
C GLY A 104 -12.72 -2.82 -19.36
N PHE A 105 -11.77 -3.48 -18.68
CA PHE A 105 -11.93 -3.92 -17.30
C PHE A 105 -12.02 -2.72 -16.34
N VAL A 106 -11.14 -1.75 -16.50
CA VAL A 106 -11.12 -0.53 -15.66
C VAL A 106 -12.44 0.25 -15.78
N GLY A 107 -13.02 0.31 -16.97
CA GLY A 107 -14.31 0.96 -17.25
C GLY A 107 -15.55 0.12 -16.92
N TYR A 108 -15.39 -1.18 -16.66
CA TYR A 108 -16.51 -2.05 -16.32
C TYR A 108 -17.15 -1.64 -14.99
N ALA A 109 -18.45 -1.88 -14.85
CA ALA A 109 -19.18 -1.64 -13.59
C ALA A 109 -19.62 -2.97 -12.96
N TYR A 110 -19.17 -3.23 -11.76
CA TYR A 110 -19.63 -4.34 -10.94
C TYR A 110 -20.73 -3.84 -10.00
N GLU A 111 -21.91 -4.42 -10.08
CA GLU A 111 -23.10 -3.98 -9.30
C GLU A 111 -23.37 -2.46 -9.36
N GLY A 112 -23.09 -1.86 -10.51
CA GLY A 112 -23.29 -0.43 -10.74
C GLY A 112 -22.13 0.47 -10.28
N VAL A 113 -21.09 -0.09 -9.64
CA VAL A 113 -19.88 0.65 -9.24
C VAL A 113 -18.77 0.41 -10.27
N PRO A 114 -18.26 1.45 -10.94
CA PRO A 114 -17.14 1.30 -11.85
C PRO A 114 -15.89 0.74 -11.17
N VAL A 115 -15.23 -0.24 -11.78
CA VAL A 115 -14.04 -0.90 -11.24
C VAL A 115 -12.92 0.09 -10.90
N TRP A 116 -12.74 1.14 -11.73
CA TRP A 116 -11.74 2.18 -11.44
C TRP A 116 -11.94 2.89 -10.09
N GLN A 117 -13.18 3.01 -9.60
CA GLN A 117 -13.45 3.62 -8.28
C GLN A 117 -12.96 2.71 -7.16
N MET A 118 -13.12 1.40 -7.33
CA MET A 118 -12.61 0.41 -6.37
C MET A 118 -11.07 0.32 -6.41
N LEU A 119 -10.46 0.42 -7.58
CA LEU A 119 -9.00 0.48 -7.73
C LEU A 119 -8.41 1.73 -7.06
N ILE A 120 -9.04 2.91 -7.25
CA ILE A 120 -8.65 4.13 -6.52
C ILE A 120 -8.87 3.97 -5.01
N HIS A 121 -9.95 3.30 -4.59
CA HIS A 121 -10.18 3.06 -3.17
C HIS A 121 -8.99 2.35 -2.52
N VAL A 122 -8.39 1.35 -3.17
CA VAL A 122 -7.20 0.64 -2.64
C VAL A 122 -6.05 1.62 -2.39
N VAL A 123 -5.73 2.46 -3.35
CA VAL A 123 -4.64 3.46 -3.23
C VAL A 123 -4.96 4.50 -2.15
N ASN A 124 -6.21 4.98 -2.10
CA ASN A 124 -6.65 5.94 -1.10
C ASN A 124 -6.67 5.34 0.32
N HIS A 125 -7.08 4.09 0.47
CA HIS A 125 -7.00 3.34 1.73
C HIS A 125 -5.54 3.20 2.18
N GLY A 126 -4.62 2.86 1.25
CA GLY A 126 -3.18 2.87 1.51
C GLY A 126 -2.68 4.23 1.98
N THR A 127 -3.13 5.33 1.34
CA THR A 127 -2.76 6.69 1.74
C THR A 127 -3.20 7.01 3.16
N GLN A 128 -4.42 6.60 3.57
CA GLN A 128 -4.90 6.78 4.94
C GLN A 128 -3.97 6.08 5.93
N HIS A 129 -3.69 4.80 5.74
CA HIS A 129 -2.88 4.01 6.69
C HIS A 129 -1.40 4.40 6.69
N ARG A 130 -0.86 4.83 5.55
CA ARG A 130 0.48 5.43 5.52
C ARG A 130 0.54 6.74 6.29
N ALA A 131 -0.48 7.59 6.20
CA ALA A 131 -0.53 8.84 6.97
C ALA A 131 -0.64 8.58 8.48
N GLU A 132 -1.46 7.62 8.90
CA GLU A 132 -1.55 7.18 10.30
C GLU A 132 -0.19 6.66 10.80
N ALA A 133 0.45 5.76 10.06
CA ALA A 133 1.77 5.23 10.39
C ALA A 133 2.85 6.32 10.42
N ALA A 134 2.86 7.24 9.45
CA ALA A 134 3.81 8.35 9.38
C ALA A 134 3.67 9.31 10.56
N ALA A 135 2.45 9.56 11.03
CA ALA A 135 2.21 10.37 12.21
C ALA A 135 2.80 9.71 13.47
N LEU A 136 2.60 8.40 13.66
CA LEU A 136 3.16 7.65 14.78
C LEU A 136 4.69 7.59 14.71
N LEU A 137 5.25 7.33 13.54
CA LEU A 137 6.70 7.32 13.31
C LEU A 137 7.32 8.69 13.58
N THR A 138 6.68 9.76 13.14
CA THR A 138 7.15 11.15 13.37
C THR A 138 7.15 11.49 14.85
N ALA A 139 6.16 11.04 15.61
CA ALA A 139 6.11 11.21 17.07
C ALA A 139 7.29 10.51 17.79
N GLU A 140 7.82 9.43 17.23
CA GLU A 140 9.02 8.72 17.70
C GLU A 140 10.33 9.29 17.10
N GLY A 141 10.27 10.39 16.35
CA GLY A 141 11.43 11.02 15.69
C GLY A 141 11.91 10.29 14.42
N LEU A 142 11.06 9.46 13.83
CA LEU A 142 11.35 8.57 12.71
C LEU A 142 10.53 8.93 11.44
N SER A 143 10.46 10.21 11.07
CA SER A 143 9.69 10.63 9.89
C SER A 143 10.11 9.87 8.61
N PRO A 144 9.15 9.32 7.83
CA PRO A 144 9.43 8.72 6.52
C PRO A 144 9.69 9.76 5.41
N GLY A 145 9.58 11.05 5.69
CA GLY A 145 9.65 12.13 4.69
C GLY A 145 8.32 12.37 3.97
N GLY A 146 8.38 13.04 2.81
CA GLY A 146 7.22 13.30 1.96
C GLY A 146 6.63 12.01 1.39
N LEU A 147 5.31 11.92 1.35
CA LEU A 147 4.55 10.77 0.85
C LEU A 147 3.50 11.21 -0.19
N ASP A 148 3.57 12.45 -0.65
CA ASP A 148 2.59 13.02 -1.54
C ASP A 148 2.69 12.45 -2.96
N LEU A 149 1.55 12.33 -3.63
CA LEU A 149 1.47 11.93 -5.03
C LEU A 149 2.22 12.92 -5.94
N SER A 150 2.20 14.23 -5.59
CA SER A 150 2.95 15.25 -6.33
C SER A 150 4.46 15.03 -6.26
N ASP A 151 4.99 14.68 -5.08
CA ASP A 151 6.42 14.38 -4.91
C ASP A 151 6.83 13.19 -5.82
N TYR A 152 6.01 12.14 -5.83
CA TYR A 152 6.23 10.99 -6.71
C TYR A 152 6.18 11.39 -8.19
N ALA A 153 5.16 12.17 -8.59
CA ALA A 153 5.02 12.60 -9.98
C ALA A 153 6.20 13.46 -10.45
N GLU A 154 6.70 14.33 -9.59
CA GLU A 154 7.88 15.16 -9.86
C GLU A 154 9.16 14.30 -10.00
N GLU A 155 9.34 13.30 -9.12
CA GLU A 155 10.46 12.34 -9.21
C GLU A 155 10.42 11.56 -10.54
N GLN A 156 9.21 11.15 -11.01
CA GLN A 156 9.08 10.44 -12.29
C GLN A 156 9.30 11.35 -13.51
N ALA A 157 8.99 12.63 -13.40
CA ALA A 157 9.17 13.60 -14.47
C ALA A 157 10.61 14.15 -14.56
N ALA A 158 11.42 13.99 -13.52
CA ALA A 158 12.80 14.45 -13.51
C ALA A 158 13.63 13.68 -14.56
N PRO A 159 14.41 14.36 -15.43
CA PRO A 159 15.28 13.65 -16.35
C PRO A 159 16.28 12.80 -15.55
N ALA A 160 16.48 11.54 -15.98
CA ALA A 160 17.50 10.69 -15.39
C ALA A 160 18.83 11.46 -15.37
N VAL A 161 19.34 11.75 -14.17
CA VAL A 161 20.65 12.39 -14.04
C VAL A 161 21.65 11.42 -14.66
N ALA A 162 22.17 11.77 -15.84
CA ALA A 162 23.24 10.99 -16.46
C ALA A 162 24.42 11.00 -15.47
N GLU A 163 24.71 9.85 -14.89
CA GLU A 163 25.95 9.66 -14.13
C GLU A 163 27.11 9.95 -15.07
N ALA A 164 27.85 11.00 -14.74
CA ALA A 164 29.04 11.42 -15.45
C ALA A 164 30.29 10.71 -14.92
#